data_7ef46a59d295383ee26b391e627812a8
#
_entry.id   7ef46a59d295383ee26b391e627812a8
#
_cell.length_a   1.000
_cell.length_b   1.000
_cell.length_c   1.000
_cell.angle_alpha   90.00
_cell.angle_beta   90.00
_cell.angle_gamma   90.00
#
_symmetry.space_group_name_H-M   'P 1'
#
loop_
_entity.id
_entity.type
_entity.pdbx_description
1 polymer ?
#
loop_
_entity_poly.entity_id
_entity_poly.type
_entity_poly.pdbx_seq_one_letter_code
_entity_poly.pdbx_strand_id
1 'polypeptide(L)'
;IWSQMHGNETTSTRALLDVISYFSNNEDLYYKNLTFHIIPILNPDGALSYSRENYKKIDINRDAVSLTQNESIILRNLYEKIKPDFCFNLHDQRSIYSVSNTNKPSVLSFLSPAADDLNSETPSRIVSMKIISSIHKNLMPILNGNISRYKDNFNVNCFGDTFQKLKTPTILFESGHFKDDYSRENVRKYMCFALLTAINSILYKTYKKIDYKDYYLI
;
A
#
# COMPACT_ATOMS: atom_id res chain seq x y z
N ILE A 1 -7.53 2.22 4.68
CA ILE A 1 -6.08 1.99 4.78
C ILE A 1 -5.86 0.96 5.88
N TRP A 2 -5.07 -0.07 5.62
CA TRP A 2 -4.59 -0.99 6.66
C TRP A 2 -3.09 -1.19 6.54
N SER A 3 -2.47 -1.46 7.67
CA SER A 3 -1.03 -1.67 7.80
C SER A 3 -0.73 -2.81 8.77
N GLN A 4 0.51 -3.26 8.78
CA GLN A 4 1.05 -4.26 9.69
C GLN A 4 0.22 -5.56 9.77
N MET A 5 -0.25 -6.00 8.60
CA MET A 5 -0.80 -7.33 8.39
C MET A 5 0.27 -8.41 8.65
N HIS A 6 1.51 -8.13 8.27
CA HIS A 6 2.69 -8.84 8.74
C HIS A 6 3.29 -8.05 9.92
N GLY A 7 3.33 -8.66 11.10
CA GLY A 7 3.61 -7.95 12.35
C GLY A 7 4.99 -7.31 12.42
N ASN A 8 5.96 -7.84 11.67
CA ASN A 8 7.33 -7.30 11.59
C ASN A 8 7.54 -6.22 10.51
N GLU A 9 6.47 -5.74 9.87
CA GLU A 9 6.51 -4.71 8.82
C GLU A 9 6.02 -3.37 9.39
N THR A 10 6.91 -2.65 10.06
CA THR A 10 6.54 -1.49 10.91
C THR A 10 6.78 -0.13 10.28
N THR A 11 7.58 -0.02 9.22
CA THR A 11 7.98 1.27 8.64
C THR A 11 6.79 2.00 8.03
N SER A 12 5.98 1.29 7.24
CA SER A 12 4.77 1.86 6.63
C SER A 12 3.72 2.24 7.67
N THR A 13 3.63 1.49 8.78
CA THR A 13 2.77 1.84 9.92
C THR A 13 3.19 3.16 10.56
N ARG A 14 4.50 3.35 10.79
CA ARG A 14 5.05 4.59 11.34
C ARG A 14 4.80 5.78 10.41
N ALA A 15 4.98 5.59 9.11
CA ALA A 15 4.65 6.61 8.11
C ALA A 15 3.15 6.95 8.09
N LEU A 16 2.29 5.96 8.28
CA LEU A 16 0.83 6.18 8.39
C LEU A 16 0.48 7.02 9.62
N LEU A 17 1.14 6.80 10.76
CA LEU A 17 0.95 7.63 11.95
C LEU A 17 1.40 9.09 11.72
N ASP A 18 2.47 9.32 10.96
CA ASP A 18 2.88 10.67 10.54
C ASP A 18 1.81 11.33 9.67
N VAL A 19 1.21 10.58 8.75
CA VAL A 19 0.10 11.07 7.90
C VAL A 19 -1.12 11.44 8.74
N ILE A 20 -1.48 10.61 9.74
CA ILE A 20 -2.59 10.90 10.66
C ILE A 20 -2.31 12.19 11.44
N SER A 21 -1.10 12.35 11.98
CA SER A 21 -0.68 13.56 12.68
C SER A 21 -0.73 14.79 11.77
N TYR A 22 -0.30 14.64 10.51
CA TYR A 22 -0.38 15.73 9.53
C TYR A 22 -1.83 16.13 9.24
N PHE A 23 -2.76 15.17 9.15
CA PHE A 23 -4.18 15.45 8.94
C PHE A 23 -4.81 16.18 10.12
N SER A 24 -4.47 15.80 11.36
CA SER A 24 -4.96 16.47 12.56
C SER A 24 -4.55 17.96 12.62
N ASN A 25 -3.45 18.33 11.97
CA ASN A 25 -3.03 19.71 11.84
C ASN A 25 -3.59 20.43 10.60
N ASN A 26 -4.32 19.72 9.73
CA ASN A 26 -4.89 20.22 8.47
C ASN A 26 -6.32 19.71 8.25
N GLU A 27 -7.13 19.66 9.31
CA GLU A 27 -8.47 19.03 9.33
C GLU A 27 -9.40 19.56 8.26
N ASP A 28 -9.47 20.87 8.11
CA ASP A 28 -10.36 21.52 7.15
C ASP A 28 -10.13 21.09 5.71
N LEU A 29 -8.89 20.77 5.37
CA LEU A 29 -8.54 20.35 4.01
C LEU A 29 -8.98 18.90 3.73
N TYR A 30 -8.69 18.00 4.67
CA TYR A 30 -8.86 16.56 4.43
C TYR A 30 -10.21 16.04 4.88
N TYR A 31 -10.64 16.32 6.11
CA TYR A 31 -11.83 15.70 6.70
C TYR A 31 -13.17 16.24 6.16
N LYS A 32 -13.16 17.43 5.55
CA LYS A 32 -14.36 17.92 4.85
C LYS A 32 -14.66 17.19 3.54
N ASN A 33 -13.64 16.56 2.93
CA ASN A 33 -13.76 15.99 1.59
C ASN A 33 -13.52 14.48 1.55
N LEU A 34 -12.89 13.90 2.56
CA LEU A 34 -12.52 12.49 2.62
C LEU A 34 -12.88 11.89 3.98
N THR A 35 -13.38 10.66 3.98
CA THR A 35 -13.53 9.87 5.19
C THR A 35 -12.45 8.80 5.21
N PHE A 36 -11.66 8.75 6.28
CA PHE A 36 -10.58 7.78 6.45
C PHE A 36 -11.00 6.69 7.43
N HIS A 37 -10.91 5.45 6.98
CA HIS A 37 -10.99 4.26 7.83
C HIS A 37 -9.60 3.65 7.90
N ILE A 38 -9.02 3.59 9.10
CA ILE A 38 -7.62 3.22 9.27
C ILE A 38 -7.49 2.10 10.30
N ILE A 39 -6.77 1.04 9.90
CA ILE A 39 -6.33 -0.04 10.79
C ILE A 39 -4.80 0.03 10.82
N PRO A 40 -4.20 0.68 11.82
CA PRO A 40 -2.74 0.87 11.83
C PRO A 40 -1.97 -0.42 12.10
N ILE A 41 -2.53 -1.34 12.88
CA ILE A 41 -1.93 -2.64 13.21
C ILE A 41 -3.02 -3.71 13.07
N LEU A 42 -3.04 -4.41 11.93
CA LEU A 42 -4.03 -5.45 11.69
C LEU A 42 -3.68 -6.74 12.46
N ASN A 43 -2.40 -7.04 12.63
CA ASN A 43 -1.89 -8.24 13.30
C ASN A 43 -1.15 -7.87 14.59
N PRO A 44 -1.86 -7.65 15.70
CA PRO A 44 -1.25 -7.25 16.96
C PRO A 44 -0.34 -8.32 17.56
N ASP A 45 -0.68 -9.60 17.41
CA ASP A 45 0.13 -10.71 17.93
C ASP A 45 1.46 -10.83 17.18
N GLY A 46 1.41 -10.74 15.86
CA GLY A 46 2.60 -10.69 15.02
C GLY A 46 3.44 -9.44 15.29
N ALA A 47 2.81 -8.28 15.55
CA ALA A 47 3.51 -7.06 15.93
C ALA A 47 4.26 -7.21 17.25
N LEU A 48 3.60 -7.80 18.27
CA LEU A 48 4.20 -8.04 19.58
C LEU A 48 5.38 -9.01 19.52
N SER A 49 5.26 -10.07 18.73
CA SER A 49 6.31 -11.10 18.56
C SER A 49 7.32 -10.76 17.45
N TYR A 50 7.16 -9.63 16.77
CA TYR A 50 7.96 -9.22 15.62
C TYR A 50 8.02 -10.31 14.53
N SER A 51 6.89 -10.94 14.26
CA SER A 51 6.75 -12.02 13.27
C SER A 51 5.87 -11.61 12.08
N ARG A 52 6.07 -12.27 10.94
CA ARG A 52 5.21 -12.11 9.77
C ARG A 52 3.79 -12.61 10.06
N GLU A 53 3.71 -13.77 10.67
CA GLU A 53 2.49 -14.52 10.93
C GLU A 53 1.81 -14.06 12.22
N ASN A 54 0.55 -14.43 12.42
CA ASN A 54 -0.17 -14.25 13.68
C ASN A 54 0.24 -15.33 14.71
N TYR A 55 -0.37 -15.34 15.89
CA TYR A 55 -0.07 -16.31 16.96
C TYR A 55 -0.31 -17.77 16.56
N LYS A 56 -1.18 -18.03 15.59
CA LYS A 56 -1.43 -19.37 15.04
C LYS A 56 -0.45 -19.79 13.94
N LYS A 57 0.56 -18.97 13.66
CA LYS A 57 1.53 -19.18 12.57
C LYS A 57 0.88 -19.18 11.19
N ILE A 58 -0.11 -18.31 11.00
CA ILE A 58 -0.80 -18.12 9.72
C ILE A 58 -0.47 -16.75 9.18
N ASP A 59 -0.10 -16.74 7.89
CA ASP A 59 0.05 -15.51 7.11
C ASP A 59 -1.34 -14.98 6.76
N ILE A 60 -1.73 -13.87 7.39
CA ILE A 60 -3.04 -13.24 7.20
C ILE A 60 -3.25 -12.86 5.73
N ASN A 61 -2.17 -12.50 5.01
CA ASN A 61 -2.25 -12.17 3.58
C ASN A 61 -2.33 -13.43 2.67
N ARG A 62 -2.69 -14.57 3.24
CA ARG A 62 -3.04 -15.81 2.53
C ARG A 62 -4.41 -16.35 2.96
N ASP A 63 -5.15 -15.56 3.73
CA ASP A 63 -6.42 -15.98 4.33
C ASP A 63 -7.63 -15.14 3.84
N ALA A 64 -7.46 -14.37 2.76
CA ALA A 64 -8.52 -13.46 2.27
C ALA A 64 -9.76 -14.17 1.72
N VAL A 65 -9.64 -15.44 1.30
CA VAL A 65 -10.76 -16.28 0.84
C VAL A 65 -11.30 -17.15 1.96
N SER A 66 -10.41 -17.82 2.68
CA SER A 66 -10.80 -18.83 3.68
C SER A 66 -11.35 -18.18 4.96
N LEU A 67 -10.88 -16.97 5.29
CA LEU A 67 -11.32 -16.17 6.44
C LEU A 67 -11.31 -16.98 7.75
N THR A 68 -10.21 -17.70 7.99
CA THR A 68 -10.05 -18.56 9.16
C THR A 68 -9.51 -17.80 10.38
N GLN A 69 -8.93 -16.61 10.17
CA GLN A 69 -8.35 -15.79 11.22
C GLN A 69 -9.24 -14.61 11.57
N ASN A 70 -9.25 -14.22 12.83
CA ASN A 70 -10.07 -13.09 13.30
C ASN A 70 -9.71 -11.79 12.57
N GLU A 71 -8.43 -11.55 12.33
CA GLU A 71 -7.91 -10.38 11.61
C GLU A 71 -8.47 -10.32 10.18
N SER A 72 -8.49 -11.47 9.51
CA SER A 72 -9.05 -11.62 8.16
C SER A 72 -10.56 -11.34 8.13
N ILE A 73 -11.28 -11.92 9.08
CA ILE A 73 -12.73 -11.72 9.25
C ILE A 73 -13.04 -10.24 9.52
N ILE A 74 -12.29 -9.61 10.43
CA ILE A 74 -12.48 -8.20 10.78
C ILE A 74 -12.24 -7.30 9.56
N LEU A 75 -11.12 -7.50 8.85
CA LEU A 75 -10.81 -6.70 7.66
C LEU A 75 -11.88 -6.86 6.58
N ARG A 76 -12.34 -8.09 6.33
CA ARG A 76 -13.38 -8.38 5.36
C ARG A 76 -14.71 -7.76 5.74
N ASN A 77 -15.15 -7.90 6.98
CA ASN A 77 -16.41 -7.34 7.47
C ASN A 77 -16.40 -5.80 7.41
N LEU A 78 -15.28 -5.17 7.76
CA LEU A 78 -15.12 -3.73 7.63
C LEU A 78 -15.20 -3.28 6.17
N TYR A 79 -14.53 -3.98 5.27
CA TYR A 79 -14.62 -3.71 3.83
C TYR A 79 -16.07 -3.78 3.32
N GLU A 80 -16.79 -4.83 3.65
CA GLU A 80 -18.18 -5.02 3.22
C GLU A 80 -19.14 -3.99 3.82
N LYS A 81 -18.91 -3.58 5.07
CA LYS A 81 -19.69 -2.54 5.75
C LYS A 81 -19.43 -1.15 5.19
N ILE A 82 -18.15 -0.82 4.95
CA ILE A 82 -17.71 0.52 4.54
C ILE A 82 -17.90 0.72 3.04
N LYS A 83 -17.63 -0.30 2.23
CA LYS A 83 -17.59 -0.26 0.75
C LYS A 83 -16.71 0.92 0.28
N PRO A 84 -15.42 0.91 0.59
CA PRO A 84 -14.54 2.05 0.36
C PRO A 84 -14.37 2.34 -1.13
N ASP A 85 -14.18 3.61 -1.48
CA ASP A 85 -13.86 4.03 -2.86
C ASP A 85 -12.42 3.67 -3.25
N PHE A 86 -11.51 3.59 -2.26
CA PHE A 86 -10.09 3.27 -2.45
C PHE A 86 -9.58 2.45 -1.28
N CYS A 87 -8.64 1.54 -1.55
CA CYS A 87 -7.93 0.75 -0.56
C CYS A 87 -6.42 0.96 -0.66
N PHE A 88 -5.76 1.16 0.49
CA PHE A 88 -4.30 1.17 0.62
C PHE A 88 -3.87 0.04 1.53
N ASN A 89 -3.02 -0.84 1.00
CA ASN A 89 -2.43 -1.97 1.68
C ASN A 89 -0.94 -1.70 1.93
N LEU A 90 -0.57 -1.49 3.18
CA LEU A 90 0.77 -1.03 3.54
C LEU A 90 1.61 -2.18 4.08
N HIS A 91 2.75 -2.40 3.44
CA HIS A 91 3.74 -3.44 3.73
C HIS A 91 5.16 -2.88 3.81
N ASP A 92 6.09 -3.72 4.23
CA ASP A 92 7.53 -3.44 4.20
C ASP A 92 8.28 -4.61 3.57
N GLN A 93 9.22 -4.31 2.68
CA GLN A 93 10.18 -5.29 2.20
C GLN A 93 11.13 -5.71 3.33
N ARG A 94 11.21 -7.01 3.59
CA ARG A 94 12.14 -7.60 4.57
C ARG A 94 13.49 -7.98 3.95
N SER A 95 13.57 -8.00 2.62
CA SER A 95 14.77 -8.21 1.85
C SER A 95 15.08 -7.00 0.98
N ILE A 96 16.35 -6.80 0.62
CA ILE A 96 16.74 -5.73 -0.28
C ILE A 96 16.44 -6.17 -1.71
N TYR A 97 15.55 -5.46 -2.38
CA TYR A 97 15.25 -5.64 -3.79
C TYR A 97 15.92 -4.53 -4.62
N SER A 98 16.39 -4.86 -5.80
CA SER A 98 16.87 -3.89 -6.76
C SER A 98 15.73 -3.37 -7.65
N VAL A 99 15.88 -2.15 -8.12
CA VAL A 99 15.00 -1.58 -9.15
C VAL A 99 15.33 -2.23 -10.48
N SER A 100 14.41 -3.07 -10.99
CA SER A 100 14.61 -3.78 -12.26
C SER A 100 16.00 -4.45 -12.34
N ASN A 101 16.71 -4.27 -13.42
CA ASN A 101 18.06 -4.82 -13.66
C ASN A 101 19.18 -3.83 -13.26
N THR A 102 18.96 -2.99 -12.26
CA THR A 102 19.94 -2.02 -11.78
C THR A 102 20.56 -2.46 -10.44
N ASN A 103 21.65 -1.81 -10.04
CA ASN A 103 22.23 -1.97 -8.70
C ASN A 103 21.61 -1.02 -7.66
N LYS A 104 20.53 -0.33 -8.00
CA LYS A 104 19.84 0.59 -7.10
C LYS A 104 18.89 -0.19 -6.19
N PRO A 105 18.96 -0.04 -4.87
CA PRO A 105 17.97 -0.61 -3.99
C PRO A 105 16.61 0.07 -4.21
N SER A 106 15.54 -0.69 -4.16
CA SER A 106 14.20 -0.11 -4.14
C SER A 106 13.92 0.49 -2.76
N VAL A 107 13.71 1.79 -2.71
CA VAL A 107 13.31 2.51 -1.50
C VAL A 107 11.81 2.40 -1.27
N LEU A 108 11.05 2.51 -2.33
CA LEU A 108 9.61 2.30 -2.36
C LEU A 108 9.24 1.39 -3.54
N SER A 109 8.35 0.46 -3.29
CA SER A 109 7.75 -0.34 -4.35
C SER A 109 6.23 -0.26 -4.31
N PHE A 110 5.61 -0.37 -5.46
CA PHE A 110 4.17 -0.30 -5.58
C PHE A 110 3.64 -1.45 -6.42
N LEU A 111 2.36 -1.79 -6.19
CA LEU A 111 1.62 -2.68 -7.06
C LEU A 111 0.16 -2.20 -7.15
N SER A 112 -0.36 -2.18 -8.36
CA SER A 112 -1.80 -2.26 -8.62
C SER A 112 -2.14 -3.75 -8.70
N PRO A 113 -2.71 -4.37 -7.65
CA PRO A 113 -2.96 -5.80 -7.63
C PRO A 113 -3.80 -6.26 -8.83
N ALA A 114 -3.58 -7.48 -9.28
CA ALA A 114 -4.39 -8.06 -10.34
C ALA A 114 -5.83 -8.32 -9.88
N ALA A 115 -6.78 -8.20 -10.79
CA ALA A 115 -8.19 -8.50 -10.52
C ALA A 115 -8.55 -9.96 -10.91
N ASP A 116 -7.73 -10.56 -11.75
CA ASP A 116 -7.93 -11.89 -12.32
C ASP A 116 -6.60 -12.48 -12.83
N ASP A 117 -6.62 -13.75 -13.21
CA ASP A 117 -5.45 -14.51 -13.72
C ASP A 117 -4.91 -14.00 -15.07
N LEU A 118 -5.70 -13.20 -15.79
CA LEU A 118 -5.30 -12.58 -17.06
C LEU A 118 -4.62 -11.23 -16.87
N ASN A 119 -4.49 -10.76 -15.64
CA ASN A 119 -3.98 -9.42 -15.32
C ASN A 119 -4.75 -8.31 -16.05
N SER A 120 -6.07 -8.46 -16.18
CA SER A 120 -6.93 -7.54 -16.92
C SER A 120 -6.82 -6.11 -16.40
N GLU A 121 -6.80 -5.15 -17.31
CA GLU A 121 -6.83 -3.72 -17.02
C GLU A 121 -8.26 -3.28 -16.71
N THR A 122 -8.81 -3.76 -15.60
CA THR A 122 -10.15 -3.38 -15.15
C THR A 122 -10.22 -1.89 -14.79
N PRO A 123 -11.41 -1.26 -14.82
CA PRO A 123 -11.56 0.16 -14.46
C PRO A 123 -10.97 0.51 -13.09
N SER A 124 -11.17 -0.35 -12.07
CA SER A 124 -10.60 -0.15 -10.73
C SER A 124 -9.08 -0.24 -10.74
N ARG A 125 -8.51 -1.22 -11.48
CA ARG A 125 -7.07 -1.38 -11.62
C ARG A 125 -6.42 -0.21 -12.34
N ILE A 126 -7.03 0.28 -13.42
CA ILE A 126 -6.58 1.48 -14.14
C ILE A 126 -6.51 2.70 -13.19
N VAL A 127 -7.48 2.86 -12.30
CA VAL A 127 -7.45 3.96 -11.31
C VAL A 127 -6.25 3.80 -10.36
N SER A 128 -5.99 2.60 -9.84
CA SER A 128 -4.81 2.33 -8.99
C SER A 128 -3.51 2.62 -9.73
N MET A 129 -3.38 2.16 -10.99
CA MET A 129 -2.23 2.41 -11.85
C MET A 129 -1.97 3.91 -12.04
N LYS A 130 -3.01 4.70 -12.29
CA LYS A 130 -2.91 6.16 -12.44
C LYS A 130 -2.43 6.84 -11.16
N ILE A 131 -2.90 6.41 -9.99
CA ILE A 131 -2.46 6.96 -8.71
C ILE A 131 -0.98 6.59 -8.45
N ILE A 132 -0.58 5.35 -8.70
CA ILE A 132 0.82 4.91 -8.58
C ILE A 132 1.72 5.73 -9.52
N SER A 133 1.30 5.94 -10.77
CA SER A 133 2.04 6.79 -11.73
C SER A 133 2.16 8.24 -11.25
N SER A 134 1.12 8.77 -10.59
CA SER A 134 1.19 10.08 -9.94
C SER A 134 2.22 10.12 -8.82
N ILE A 135 2.26 9.08 -7.96
CA ILE A 135 3.27 8.95 -6.89
C ILE A 135 4.68 8.90 -7.51
N HIS A 136 4.88 8.03 -8.49
CA HIS A 136 6.17 7.88 -9.17
C HIS A 136 6.66 9.20 -9.76
N LYS A 137 5.82 9.91 -10.52
CA LYS A 137 6.15 11.20 -11.13
C LYS A 137 6.60 12.25 -10.11
N ASN A 138 5.95 12.30 -8.95
CA ASN A 138 6.25 13.28 -7.92
C ASN A 138 7.49 12.92 -7.08
N LEU A 139 7.76 11.63 -6.84
CA LEU A 139 8.86 11.19 -5.99
C LEU A 139 10.14 10.85 -6.77
N MET A 140 10.05 10.60 -8.07
CA MET A 140 11.20 10.26 -8.92
C MET A 140 12.35 11.28 -8.86
N PRO A 141 12.09 12.62 -8.85
CA PRO A 141 13.15 13.62 -8.72
C PRO A 141 13.89 13.54 -7.37
N ILE A 142 13.22 13.07 -6.31
CA ILE A 142 13.76 12.98 -4.95
C ILE A 142 14.47 11.63 -4.74
N LEU A 143 13.92 10.55 -5.27
CA LEU A 143 14.43 9.20 -5.09
C LEU A 143 15.38 8.73 -6.20
N ASN A 144 15.61 9.54 -7.21
CA ASN A 144 16.61 9.32 -8.26
C ASN A 144 16.62 7.89 -8.83
N GLY A 145 15.44 7.35 -9.14
CA GLY A 145 15.29 6.03 -9.72
C GLY A 145 15.29 4.86 -8.73
N ASN A 146 15.09 5.13 -7.43
CA ASN A 146 14.99 4.10 -6.39
C ASN A 146 13.51 3.72 -6.08
N ILE A 147 12.66 3.80 -7.08
CA ILE A 147 11.25 3.37 -7.03
C ILE A 147 11.08 2.19 -7.97
N SER A 148 10.35 1.18 -7.54
CA SER A 148 10.07 0.01 -8.36
C SER A 148 8.58 -0.39 -8.33
N ARG A 149 8.25 -1.28 -9.23
CA ARG A 149 6.95 -1.92 -9.32
C ARG A 149 7.11 -3.42 -9.12
N TYR A 150 6.24 -4.03 -8.31
CA TYR A 150 6.18 -5.49 -8.21
C TYR A 150 5.51 -6.12 -9.44
N LYS A 151 5.80 -7.40 -9.66
CA LYS A 151 5.07 -8.21 -10.63
C LYS A 151 3.67 -8.51 -10.12
N ASP A 152 2.72 -8.45 -11.00
CA ASP A 152 1.30 -8.59 -10.72
C ASP A 152 0.80 -10.02 -10.97
N ASN A 153 1.35 -10.99 -10.26
CA ASN A 153 0.85 -12.35 -10.23
C ASN A 153 -0.42 -12.39 -9.36
N PHE A 154 -1.56 -12.68 -9.98
CA PHE A 154 -2.83 -12.76 -9.26
C PHE A 154 -2.79 -13.85 -8.18
N ASN A 155 -3.22 -13.47 -6.97
CA ASN A 155 -3.40 -14.40 -5.87
C ASN A 155 -4.64 -14.01 -5.06
N VAL A 156 -5.75 -14.67 -5.32
CA VAL A 156 -7.02 -14.40 -4.65
C VAL A 156 -6.96 -14.53 -3.13
N ASN A 157 -5.98 -15.25 -2.58
CA ASN A 157 -5.77 -15.35 -1.13
C ASN A 157 -5.10 -14.11 -0.51
N CYS A 158 -4.65 -13.16 -1.36
CA CYS A 158 -4.15 -11.87 -0.90
C CYS A 158 -5.30 -10.85 -0.82
N PHE A 159 -5.36 -10.06 0.23
CA PHE A 159 -6.41 -9.05 0.40
C PHE A 159 -6.37 -7.96 -0.67
N GLY A 160 -5.19 -7.57 -1.12
CA GLY A 160 -5.04 -6.60 -2.21
C GLY A 160 -5.74 -7.06 -3.49
N ASP A 161 -5.45 -8.28 -3.93
CA ASP A 161 -6.05 -8.89 -5.13
C ASP A 161 -7.54 -9.14 -4.95
N THR A 162 -7.95 -9.61 -3.78
CA THR A 162 -9.37 -9.82 -3.45
C THR A 162 -10.16 -8.52 -3.55
N PHE A 163 -9.70 -7.42 -2.97
CA PHE A 163 -10.41 -6.14 -3.03
C PHE A 163 -10.36 -5.53 -4.42
N GLN A 164 -9.26 -5.72 -5.16
CA GLN A 164 -9.17 -5.34 -6.56
C GLN A 164 -10.18 -6.11 -7.42
N LYS A 165 -10.31 -7.44 -7.22
CA LYS A 165 -11.32 -8.30 -7.85
C LYS A 165 -12.73 -7.85 -7.51
N LEU A 166 -12.97 -7.37 -6.31
CA LEU A 166 -14.24 -6.78 -5.86
C LEU A 166 -14.47 -5.35 -6.39
N LYS A 167 -13.66 -4.92 -7.36
CA LYS A 167 -13.77 -3.65 -8.11
C LYS A 167 -13.45 -2.40 -7.30
N THR A 168 -12.76 -2.51 -6.16
CA THR A 168 -12.24 -1.35 -5.42
C THR A 168 -10.80 -1.09 -5.85
N PRO A 169 -10.47 0.12 -6.34
CA PRO A 169 -9.09 0.52 -6.59
C PRO A 169 -8.22 0.30 -5.37
N THR A 170 -7.28 -0.64 -5.47
CA THR A 170 -6.41 -1.05 -4.36
C THR A 170 -4.96 -0.84 -4.74
N ILE A 171 -4.18 -0.24 -3.84
CA ILE A 171 -2.75 0.00 -4.03
C ILE A 171 -1.98 -0.69 -2.92
N LEU A 172 -1.01 -1.53 -3.31
CA LEU A 172 0.01 -2.03 -2.42
C LEU A 172 1.15 -1.02 -2.35
N PHE A 173 1.53 -0.67 -1.14
CA PHE A 173 2.70 0.15 -0.80
C PHE A 173 3.70 -0.72 -0.06
N GLU A 174 4.95 -0.69 -0.46
CA GLU A 174 6.04 -1.44 0.16
C GLU A 174 7.20 -0.52 0.50
N SER A 175 7.47 -0.38 1.79
CA SER A 175 8.67 0.29 2.28
C SER A 175 9.88 -0.60 2.05
N GLY A 176 10.80 -0.15 1.20
CA GLY A 176 12.03 -0.88 0.86
C GLY A 176 13.22 -0.49 1.72
N HIS A 177 14.39 -0.31 1.10
CA HIS A 177 15.64 -0.02 1.79
C HIS A 177 16.32 1.21 1.20
N PHE A 178 16.80 2.08 2.10
CA PHE A 178 17.62 3.22 1.75
C PHE A 178 19.06 2.96 2.28
N LYS A 179 20.05 3.42 1.53
CA LYS A 179 21.46 3.23 1.92
C LYS A 179 21.71 3.87 3.29
N ASP A 180 22.41 3.16 4.16
CA ASP A 180 22.82 3.59 5.51
C ASP A 180 21.65 4.03 6.43
N ASP A 181 20.45 3.52 6.20
CA ASP A 181 19.21 3.86 6.92
C ASP A 181 18.69 2.67 7.76
N TYR A 182 19.48 2.21 8.72
CA TYR A 182 19.11 1.08 9.59
C TYR A 182 17.84 1.32 10.40
N SER A 183 17.63 2.54 10.88
CA SER A 183 16.42 2.95 11.61
C SER A 183 15.20 3.10 10.71
N ARG A 184 15.40 3.07 9.37
CA ARG A 184 14.39 3.22 8.33
C ARG A 184 13.65 4.57 8.40
N GLU A 185 14.28 5.62 8.94
CA GLU A 185 13.67 6.95 9.05
C GLU A 185 13.54 7.65 7.69
N ASN A 186 14.52 7.47 6.80
CA ASN A 186 14.42 8.00 5.43
C ASN A 186 13.32 7.27 4.65
N VAL A 187 13.26 5.94 4.75
CA VAL A 187 12.21 5.15 4.10
C VAL A 187 10.84 5.56 4.65
N ARG A 188 10.69 5.70 5.98
CA ARG A 188 9.47 6.22 6.64
C ARG A 188 9.04 7.57 6.06
N LYS A 189 9.97 8.51 5.96
CA LYS A 189 9.73 9.84 5.39
C LYS A 189 9.22 9.76 3.94
N TYR A 190 9.87 8.95 3.10
CA TYR A 190 9.46 8.81 1.71
C TYR A 190 8.13 8.08 1.57
N MET A 191 7.85 7.09 2.42
CA MET A 191 6.54 6.44 2.47
C MET A 191 5.43 7.43 2.89
N CYS A 192 5.69 8.29 3.87
CA CYS A 192 4.77 9.35 4.24
C CYS A 192 4.47 10.27 3.04
N PHE A 193 5.50 10.69 2.30
CA PHE A 193 5.30 11.49 1.08
C PHE A 193 4.52 10.75 0.00
N ALA A 194 4.75 9.46 -0.16
CA ALA A 194 3.99 8.62 -1.11
C ALA A 194 2.51 8.56 -0.75
N LEU A 195 2.20 8.33 0.53
CA LEU A 195 0.83 8.31 1.03
C LEU A 195 0.13 9.66 0.86
N LEU A 196 0.78 10.76 1.24
CA LEU A 196 0.23 12.11 1.06
C LEU A 196 0.02 12.44 -0.43
N THR A 197 0.95 12.03 -1.30
CA THR A 197 0.81 12.24 -2.75
C THR A 197 -0.38 11.47 -3.31
N ALA A 198 -0.57 10.20 -2.90
CA ALA A 198 -1.71 9.39 -3.30
C ALA A 198 -3.03 10.03 -2.86
N ILE A 199 -3.11 10.42 -1.58
CA ILE A 199 -4.30 11.03 -0.98
C ILE A 199 -4.63 12.38 -1.66
N ASN A 200 -3.63 13.24 -1.87
CA ASN A 200 -3.81 14.49 -2.59
C ASN A 200 -4.24 14.26 -4.04
N SER A 201 -3.69 13.23 -4.70
CA SER A 201 -4.09 12.87 -6.06
C SER A 201 -5.57 12.46 -6.13
N ILE A 202 -6.08 11.78 -5.09
CA ILE A 202 -7.50 11.43 -4.94
C ILE A 202 -8.34 12.68 -4.61
N LEU A 203 -7.94 13.46 -3.62
CA LEU A 203 -8.63 14.65 -3.16
C LEU A 203 -8.86 15.64 -4.30
N TYR A 204 -7.82 15.97 -5.03
CA TYR A 204 -7.88 16.91 -6.17
C TYR A 204 -8.19 16.24 -7.51
N LYS A 205 -8.42 14.92 -7.52
CA LYS A 205 -8.72 14.13 -8.72
C LYS A 205 -7.65 14.26 -9.82
N THR A 206 -6.42 14.60 -9.46
CA THR A 206 -5.32 14.81 -10.44
C THR A 206 -4.92 13.54 -11.15
N TYR A 207 -5.10 12.35 -10.53
CA TYR A 207 -4.88 11.06 -11.17
C TYR A 207 -5.68 10.88 -12.47
N LYS A 208 -6.82 11.58 -12.64
CA LYS A 208 -7.64 11.46 -13.84
C LYS A 208 -6.92 11.96 -15.11
N LYS A 209 -5.93 12.85 -14.94
CA LYS A 209 -5.12 13.42 -16.04
C LYS A 209 -3.88 12.57 -16.37
N ILE A 210 -3.61 11.52 -15.60
CA ILE A 210 -2.44 10.63 -15.79
C ILE A 210 -2.81 9.52 -16.77
N ASP A 211 -1.89 9.19 -17.68
CA ASP A 211 -2.01 7.98 -18.49
C ASP A 211 -1.68 6.77 -17.61
N TYR A 212 -2.57 5.78 -17.57
CA TYR A 212 -2.34 4.58 -16.78
C TYR A 212 -1.16 3.75 -17.32
N LYS A 213 -0.79 3.91 -18.59
CA LYS A 213 0.37 3.24 -19.19
C LYS A 213 1.69 3.69 -18.61
N ASP A 214 1.76 4.89 -18.00
CA ASP A 214 2.94 5.36 -17.26
C ASP A 214 3.31 4.41 -16.11
N TYR A 215 2.35 3.62 -15.61
CA TYR A 215 2.57 2.57 -14.62
C TYR A 215 3.56 1.51 -15.08
N TYR A 216 3.59 1.19 -16.36
CA TYR A 216 4.48 0.19 -16.92
C TYR A 216 5.92 0.69 -17.15
N LEU A 217 6.14 1.98 -16.96
CA LEU A 217 7.47 2.60 -17.04
C LEU A 217 8.23 2.59 -15.70
N ILE A 218 7.58 2.11 -14.62
CA ILE A 218 8.14 2.05 -13.25
C ILE A 218 8.97 0.79 -13.08
#